data_9171159877607c51a90c2c19669b5868
#
_entry.id   9171159877607c51a90c2c19669b5868
#
_cell.length_a   1.000
_cell.length_b   1.000
_cell.length_c   1.000
_cell.angle_alpha   90.00
_cell.angle_beta   90.00
_cell.angle_gamma   90.00
#
_symmetry.space_group_name_H-M   'P 1'
#
loop_
_entity.id
_entity.type
_entity.pdbx_description
1 polymer ?
#
loop_
_entity_poly.entity_id
_entity_poly.type
_entity_poly.pdbx_seq_one_letter_code
_entity_poly.pdbx_strand_id
1 'polypeptide(L)'
;FRLNDMSAISGGPNGATWWDKVPSKFDGWTPADHAAAGFRSVPNCVVRRSAYIAPGVVLMPSFVNLGAYVDTGTMVDTWVTVGSCAQIGKNVHLSGGVGIGGVLEPLQAGPTIIEDNCFIGARSEVVEGVIVEEGAVLSMGVFISSTSKIIDRTTGEVFVGRVPAYSVVVPGS
;
A
#
# COMPACT_ATOMS: atom_id res chain seq x y z
N PHE A 1 18.79 -6.06 3.51
CA PHE A 1 19.18 -5.36 4.75
C PHE A 1 20.58 -5.73 5.26
N ARG A 2 20.91 -7.02 5.32
CA ARG A 2 22.20 -7.45 5.89
C ARG A 2 23.42 -7.03 5.06
N LEU A 3 23.25 -6.81 3.77
CA LEU A 3 24.32 -6.48 2.83
C LEU A 3 24.53 -4.97 2.66
N ASN A 4 23.66 -4.15 3.21
CA ASN A 4 23.74 -2.70 3.08
C ASN A 4 24.25 -2.08 4.38
N ASP A 5 25.16 -1.15 4.25
CA ASP A 5 25.59 -0.31 5.37
C ASP A 5 24.62 0.85 5.59
N MET A 6 24.62 1.37 6.81
CA MET A 6 23.90 2.60 7.13
C MET A 6 24.51 3.78 6.40
N SER A 7 23.66 4.64 5.83
CA SER A 7 24.08 5.85 5.15
C SER A 7 23.16 7.02 5.40
N ALA A 8 23.70 8.22 5.24
CA ALA A 8 22.89 9.44 5.27
C ALA A 8 22.08 9.54 3.97
N ILE A 9 20.79 9.80 4.10
CA ILE A 9 19.88 10.08 2.99
C ILE A 9 19.50 11.55 3.09
N SER A 10 19.77 12.33 2.04
CA SER A 10 19.44 13.75 1.96
C SER A 10 18.28 13.98 0.98
N GLY A 11 17.70 15.16 1.02
CA GLY A 11 16.65 15.58 0.08
C GLY A 11 15.27 15.74 0.72
N GLY A 12 15.19 15.67 2.04
CA GLY A 12 13.96 16.02 2.75
C GLY A 12 13.63 17.51 2.73
N PRO A 13 12.41 17.89 3.13
CA PRO A 13 12.01 19.28 3.28
C PRO A 13 13.00 20.05 4.17
N ASN A 14 13.36 21.25 3.76
CA ASN A 14 14.30 22.11 4.51
C ASN A 14 15.71 21.50 4.73
N GLY A 15 16.16 20.62 3.85
CA GLY A 15 17.47 19.98 3.99
C GLY A 15 17.52 18.88 5.06
N ALA A 16 16.38 18.36 5.45
CA ALA A 16 16.34 17.23 6.38
C ALA A 16 17.12 16.03 5.84
N THR A 17 17.72 15.30 6.78
CA THR A 17 18.48 14.09 6.49
C THR A 17 17.95 12.94 7.34
N TRP A 18 18.11 11.73 6.81
CA TRP A 18 17.78 10.49 7.51
C TRP A 18 18.99 9.58 7.55
N TRP A 19 18.93 8.57 8.39
CA TRP A 19 19.97 7.55 8.54
C TRP A 19 19.33 6.17 8.38
N ASP A 20 19.54 5.53 7.22
CA ASP A 20 18.95 4.22 6.92
C ASP A 20 19.87 3.41 5.98
N LYS A 21 19.55 2.12 5.87
CA LYS A 21 20.20 1.18 4.96
C LYS A 21 19.64 1.22 3.53
N VAL A 22 18.48 1.81 3.32
CA VAL A 22 17.78 1.81 2.04
C VAL A 22 17.52 3.23 1.58
N PRO A 23 18.10 3.63 0.44
CA PRO A 23 17.87 4.95 -0.13
C PRO A 23 16.39 5.18 -0.48
N SER A 24 16.00 6.43 -0.61
CA SER A 24 14.73 6.81 -1.25
C SER A 24 14.71 6.37 -2.72
N LYS A 25 13.52 6.08 -3.24
CA LYS A 25 13.34 5.84 -4.69
C LYS A 25 13.77 7.05 -5.52
N PHE A 26 13.54 8.24 -5.00
CA PHE A 26 13.80 9.50 -5.70
C PHE A 26 15.24 10.02 -5.54
N ASP A 27 16.10 9.27 -4.85
CA ASP A 27 17.50 9.65 -4.65
C ASP A 27 18.23 9.75 -6.00
N GLY A 28 18.74 10.95 -6.29
CA GLY A 28 19.40 11.28 -7.55
C GLY A 28 18.48 11.52 -8.75
N TRP A 29 17.16 11.52 -8.57
CA TRP A 29 16.22 11.75 -9.67
C TRP A 29 16.24 13.20 -10.14
N THR A 30 16.24 13.37 -11.46
CA THR A 30 16.06 14.65 -12.15
C THR A 30 14.60 14.86 -12.55
N PRO A 31 14.20 16.07 -12.97
CA PRO A 31 12.88 16.28 -13.56
C PRO A 31 12.55 15.35 -14.74
N ALA A 32 13.56 14.96 -15.53
CA ALA A 32 13.38 14.03 -16.64
C ALA A 32 13.04 12.60 -16.15
N ASP A 33 13.65 12.17 -15.05
CA ASP A 33 13.35 10.86 -14.45
C ASP A 33 11.91 10.80 -13.92
N HIS A 34 11.46 11.87 -13.25
CA HIS A 34 10.07 11.99 -12.80
C HIS A 34 9.08 11.97 -13.96
N ALA A 35 9.38 12.71 -15.05
CA ALA A 35 8.55 12.73 -16.24
C ALA A 35 8.48 11.36 -16.93
N ALA A 36 9.61 10.66 -17.02
CA ALA A 36 9.70 9.33 -17.62
C ALA A 36 8.96 8.26 -16.79
N ALA A 37 8.98 8.38 -15.47
CA ALA A 37 8.27 7.46 -14.58
C ALA A 37 6.74 7.56 -14.68
N GLY A 38 6.20 8.72 -15.07
CA GLY A 38 4.80 8.88 -15.44
C GLY A 38 3.80 8.81 -14.30
N PHE A 39 4.23 8.78 -13.04
CA PHE A 39 3.35 8.89 -11.88
C PHE A 39 3.51 10.24 -11.17
N ARG A 40 2.53 10.64 -10.38
CA ARG A 40 2.55 11.87 -9.60
C ARG A 40 2.94 11.57 -8.15
N SER A 41 3.96 12.26 -7.65
CA SER A 41 4.38 12.21 -6.25
C SER A 41 4.24 13.59 -5.61
N VAL A 42 3.36 13.69 -4.62
CA VAL A 42 3.13 14.93 -3.86
C VAL A 42 4.26 15.11 -2.83
N PRO A 43 4.66 16.34 -2.46
CA PRO A 43 5.63 16.53 -1.39
C PRO A 43 5.31 15.73 -0.14
N ASN A 44 6.34 15.19 0.51
CA ASN A 44 6.27 14.32 1.68
C ASN A 44 5.74 12.89 1.43
N CYS A 45 5.53 12.47 0.20
CA CYS A 45 5.42 11.04 -0.04
C CYS A 45 6.81 10.38 0.07
N VAL A 46 6.88 9.24 0.75
CA VAL A 46 8.11 8.47 0.93
C VAL A 46 7.97 7.15 0.18
N VAL A 47 8.87 6.90 -0.76
CA VAL A 47 8.92 5.64 -1.49
C VAL A 47 10.31 5.03 -1.34
N ARG A 48 10.41 3.84 -0.80
CA ARG A 48 11.69 3.15 -0.66
C ARG A 48 12.13 2.56 -2.01
N ARG A 49 13.43 2.50 -2.28
CA ARG A 49 14.02 2.28 -3.61
C ARG A 49 13.44 1.10 -4.39
N SER A 50 13.22 -0.04 -3.77
CA SER A 50 12.77 -1.26 -4.46
C SER A 50 11.26 -1.35 -4.68
N ALA A 51 10.47 -0.38 -4.21
CA ALA A 51 9.05 -0.34 -4.54
C ALA A 51 8.84 0.00 -6.03
N TYR A 52 7.88 -0.66 -6.67
CA TYR A 52 7.45 -0.35 -8.02
C TYR A 52 6.19 0.50 -8.00
N ILE A 53 6.21 1.60 -8.74
CA ILE A 53 5.06 2.50 -8.92
C ILE A 53 4.82 2.63 -10.43
N ALA A 54 3.67 2.21 -10.89
CA ALA A 54 3.30 2.26 -12.30
C ALA A 54 2.99 3.70 -12.77
N PRO A 55 3.09 3.97 -14.08
CA PRO A 55 2.60 5.22 -14.66
C PRO A 55 1.11 5.44 -14.34
N GLY A 56 0.71 6.70 -14.17
CA GLY A 56 -0.67 7.07 -13.85
C GLY A 56 -1.08 6.93 -12.38
N VAL A 57 -0.20 6.41 -11.53
CA VAL A 57 -0.42 6.38 -10.07
C VAL A 57 -0.33 7.79 -9.49
N VAL A 58 -1.12 8.06 -8.46
CA VAL A 58 -1.01 9.27 -7.65
C VAL A 58 -0.64 8.89 -6.23
N LEU A 59 0.50 9.42 -5.76
CA LEU A 59 0.95 9.29 -4.39
C LEU A 59 0.74 10.63 -3.68
N MET A 60 -0.23 10.70 -2.78
CA MET A 60 -0.33 11.77 -1.79
C MET A 60 0.75 11.58 -0.72
N PRO A 61 0.90 12.48 0.27
CA PRO A 61 1.82 12.26 1.39
C PRO A 61 1.55 10.90 2.05
N SER A 62 2.37 9.93 1.76
CA SER A 62 2.15 8.51 2.09
C SER A 62 3.49 7.79 2.22
N PHE A 63 3.46 6.54 2.65
CA PHE A 63 4.66 5.71 2.76
C PHE A 63 4.49 4.41 1.97
N VAL A 64 5.42 4.15 1.02
CA VAL A 64 5.46 2.91 0.24
C VAL A 64 6.76 2.19 0.54
N ASN A 65 6.66 1.01 1.12
CA ASN A 65 7.79 0.25 1.64
C ASN A 65 8.46 -0.63 0.56
N LEU A 66 9.56 -1.27 0.95
CA LEU A 66 10.39 -2.15 0.13
C LEU A 66 9.57 -3.21 -0.60
N GLY A 67 9.84 -3.40 -1.88
CA GLY A 67 9.26 -4.45 -2.70
C GLY A 67 7.76 -4.32 -2.95
N ALA A 68 7.11 -3.27 -2.45
CA ALA A 68 5.71 -3.01 -2.74
C ALA A 68 5.51 -2.75 -4.24
N TYR A 69 4.37 -3.18 -4.75
CA TYR A 69 3.94 -2.98 -6.13
C TYR A 69 2.64 -2.19 -6.15
N VAL A 70 2.59 -1.09 -6.87
CA VAL A 70 1.39 -0.27 -7.05
C VAL A 70 1.15 -0.08 -8.54
N ASP A 71 0.04 -0.62 -9.03
CA ASP A 71 -0.29 -0.63 -10.45
C ASP A 71 -1.02 0.65 -10.91
N THR A 72 -1.16 0.78 -12.22
CA THR A 72 -1.62 1.97 -12.93
C THR A 72 -3.01 2.45 -12.48
N GLY A 73 -3.21 3.76 -12.50
CA GLY A 73 -4.48 4.39 -12.17
C GLY A 73 -4.84 4.39 -10.68
N THR A 74 -3.98 3.82 -9.84
CA THR A 74 -4.22 3.72 -8.40
C THR A 74 -3.94 5.05 -7.69
N MET A 75 -4.82 5.38 -6.73
CA MET A 75 -4.66 6.49 -5.79
C MET A 75 -4.19 5.95 -4.45
N VAL A 76 -3.02 6.39 -4.02
CA VAL A 76 -2.50 6.20 -2.66
C VAL A 76 -2.68 7.53 -1.92
N ASP A 77 -3.75 7.63 -1.15
CA ASP A 77 -4.19 8.88 -0.53
C ASP A 77 -3.36 9.25 0.72
N THR A 78 -3.70 10.36 1.34
CA THR A 78 -2.95 10.98 2.43
C THR A 78 -2.79 10.05 3.63
N TRP A 79 -1.56 9.91 4.10
CA TRP A 79 -1.16 9.07 5.25
C TRP A 79 -1.42 7.57 5.08
N VAL A 80 -1.59 7.10 3.85
CA VAL A 80 -1.62 5.67 3.54
C VAL A 80 -0.24 5.06 3.76
N THR A 81 -0.22 3.85 4.30
CA THR A 81 0.96 2.99 4.36
C THR A 81 0.76 1.79 3.45
N VAL A 82 1.64 1.60 2.48
CA VAL A 82 1.74 0.37 1.70
C VAL A 82 2.94 -0.42 2.22
N GLY A 83 2.66 -1.50 2.90
CA GLY A 83 3.66 -2.33 3.57
C GLY A 83 4.61 -3.05 2.62
N SER A 84 5.69 -3.61 3.17
CA SER A 84 6.71 -4.30 2.38
C SER A 84 6.10 -5.45 1.57
N CYS A 85 6.44 -5.49 0.27
CA CYS A 85 5.99 -6.49 -0.70
C CYS A 85 4.47 -6.54 -0.93
N ALA A 86 3.67 -5.64 -0.37
CA ALA A 86 2.24 -5.57 -0.67
C ALA A 86 1.98 -5.34 -2.16
N GLN A 87 0.95 -5.96 -2.69
CA GLN A 87 0.61 -5.92 -4.12
C GLN A 87 -0.72 -5.19 -4.30
N ILE A 88 -0.68 -4.02 -4.92
CA ILE A 88 -1.85 -3.19 -5.19
C ILE A 88 -2.13 -3.19 -6.69
N GLY A 89 -3.31 -3.63 -7.07
CA GLY A 89 -3.77 -3.73 -8.46
C GLY A 89 -4.06 -2.37 -9.11
N LYS A 90 -4.69 -2.44 -10.28
CA LYS A 90 -5.05 -1.27 -11.10
C LYS A 90 -6.29 -0.57 -10.56
N ASN A 91 -6.32 0.76 -10.75
CA ASN A 91 -7.50 1.57 -10.43
C ASN A 91 -8.00 1.37 -8.99
N VAL A 92 -7.13 1.02 -8.08
CA VAL A 92 -7.44 0.89 -6.65
C VAL A 92 -7.46 2.28 -6.01
N HIS A 93 -8.40 2.49 -5.10
CA HIS A 93 -8.41 3.67 -4.24
C HIS A 93 -8.09 3.26 -2.79
N LEU A 94 -6.91 3.61 -2.31
CA LEU A 94 -6.54 3.52 -0.90
C LEU A 94 -6.84 4.86 -0.26
N SER A 95 -7.95 4.96 0.48
CA SER A 95 -8.39 6.21 1.10
C SER A 95 -7.49 6.65 2.26
N GLY A 96 -7.66 7.89 2.72
CA GLY A 96 -6.80 8.49 3.72
C GLY A 96 -6.57 7.63 4.96
N GLY A 97 -5.29 7.43 5.30
CA GLY A 97 -4.88 6.69 6.48
C GLY A 97 -5.10 5.18 6.42
N VAL A 98 -5.33 4.61 5.26
CA VAL A 98 -5.38 3.15 5.07
C VAL A 98 -4.01 2.53 5.34
N GLY A 99 -3.98 1.41 6.05
CA GLY A 99 -2.80 0.59 6.25
C GLY A 99 -2.90 -0.74 5.49
N ILE A 100 -1.92 -1.00 4.63
CA ILE A 100 -1.74 -2.30 3.99
C ILE A 100 -0.49 -2.95 4.59
N GLY A 101 -0.67 -4.10 5.23
CA GLY A 101 0.39 -4.79 5.97
C GLY A 101 1.51 -5.30 5.07
N GLY A 102 2.70 -5.34 5.64
CA GLY A 102 3.90 -5.86 5.00
C GLY A 102 4.25 -7.29 5.44
N VAL A 103 5.36 -7.80 4.90
CA VAL A 103 5.80 -9.19 5.15
C VAL A 103 7.05 -9.29 6.04
N LEU A 104 7.66 -8.17 6.43
CA LEU A 104 8.98 -8.22 7.07
C LEU A 104 8.94 -8.31 8.60
N GLU A 105 8.01 -7.61 9.26
CA GLU A 105 7.95 -7.58 10.71
C GLU A 105 6.51 -7.50 11.23
N PRO A 106 5.97 -8.60 11.75
CA PRO A 106 6.57 -9.95 11.78
C PRO A 106 6.68 -10.54 10.38
N LEU A 107 7.58 -11.52 10.21
CA LEU A 107 7.77 -12.20 8.92
C LEU A 107 6.47 -12.94 8.52
N GLN A 108 5.97 -12.64 7.34
CA GLN A 108 4.77 -13.24 6.76
C GLN A 108 5.14 -14.16 5.59
N ALA A 109 4.34 -15.22 5.39
CA ALA A 109 4.56 -16.20 4.31
C ALA A 109 4.15 -15.67 2.94
N GLY A 110 3.15 -14.79 2.88
CA GLY A 110 2.64 -14.20 1.64
C GLY A 110 2.33 -12.70 1.79
N PRO A 111 2.39 -11.95 0.69
CA PRO A 111 2.04 -10.53 0.70
C PRO A 111 0.54 -10.33 0.86
N THR A 112 0.17 -9.18 1.41
CA THR A 112 -1.20 -8.67 1.31
C THR A 112 -1.43 -8.22 -0.14
N ILE A 113 -2.56 -8.61 -0.71
CA ILE A 113 -2.92 -8.35 -2.10
C ILE A 113 -4.26 -7.62 -2.15
N ILE A 114 -4.28 -6.48 -2.82
CA ILE A 114 -5.49 -5.75 -3.19
C ILE A 114 -5.59 -5.85 -4.71
N GLU A 115 -6.58 -6.57 -5.21
CA GLU A 115 -6.78 -6.76 -6.65
C GLU A 115 -7.34 -5.50 -7.32
N ASP A 116 -7.56 -5.58 -8.63
CA ASP A 116 -7.97 -4.44 -9.45
C ASP A 116 -9.32 -3.85 -9.01
N ASN A 117 -9.51 -2.55 -9.24
CA ASN A 117 -10.77 -1.84 -9.06
C ASN A 117 -11.34 -1.84 -7.62
N CYS A 118 -10.55 -2.17 -6.61
CA CYS A 118 -10.97 -2.14 -5.22
C CYS A 118 -11.03 -0.71 -4.66
N PHE A 119 -11.95 -0.50 -3.72
CA PHE A 119 -12.00 0.71 -2.90
C PHE A 119 -11.82 0.37 -1.43
N ILE A 120 -10.76 0.89 -0.82
CA ILE A 120 -10.44 0.68 0.59
C ILE A 120 -10.74 1.96 1.35
N GLY A 121 -11.78 1.91 2.18
CA GLY A 121 -12.29 3.06 2.95
C GLY A 121 -11.29 3.58 3.97
N ALA A 122 -11.38 4.87 4.28
CA ALA A 122 -10.45 5.56 5.16
C ALA A 122 -10.22 4.85 6.49
N ARG A 123 -8.97 4.84 6.96
CA ARG A 123 -8.56 4.22 8.23
C ARG A 123 -8.83 2.71 8.33
N SER A 124 -9.01 2.03 7.21
CA SER A 124 -9.07 0.56 7.20
C SER A 124 -7.66 -0.03 7.21
N GLU A 125 -7.54 -1.23 7.78
CA GLU A 125 -6.31 -2.01 7.82
C GLU A 125 -6.52 -3.38 7.19
N VAL A 126 -5.66 -3.76 6.25
CA VAL A 126 -5.65 -5.09 5.63
C VAL A 126 -4.25 -5.66 5.76
N VAL A 127 -4.11 -6.74 6.52
CA VAL A 127 -2.81 -7.24 6.94
C VAL A 127 -2.67 -8.75 6.80
N GLU A 128 -1.48 -9.29 7.08
CA GLU A 128 -1.21 -10.72 7.23
C GLU A 128 -1.55 -11.57 5.99
N GLY A 129 -1.25 -11.05 4.80
CA GLY A 129 -1.42 -11.79 3.56
C GLY A 129 -2.86 -11.97 3.10
N VAL A 130 -3.80 -11.17 3.63
CA VAL A 130 -5.19 -11.16 3.17
C VAL A 130 -5.25 -10.74 1.71
N ILE A 131 -6.14 -11.39 0.95
CA ILE A 131 -6.44 -11.04 -0.44
C ILE A 131 -7.80 -10.33 -0.48
N VAL A 132 -7.81 -9.11 -0.99
CA VAL A 132 -9.03 -8.38 -1.33
C VAL A 132 -9.24 -8.51 -2.83
N GLU A 133 -10.27 -9.27 -3.22
CA GLU A 133 -10.49 -9.61 -4.61
C GLU A 133 -11.11 -8.46 -5.40
N GLU A 134 -11.02 -8.56 -6.73
CA GLU A 134 -11.39 -7.54 -7.69
C GLU A 134 -12.73 -6.85 -7.37
N GLY A 135 -12.75 -5.53 -7.46
CA GLY A 135 -13.95 -4.72 -7.31
C GLY A 135 -14.56 -4.69 -5.91
N ALA A 136 -13.91 -5.30 -4.91
CA ALA A 136 -14.40 -5.25 -3.54
C ALA A 136 -14.28 -3.86 -2.94
N VAL A 137 -15.24 -3.53 -2.08
CA VAL A 137 -15.31 -2.27 -1.34
C VAL A 137 -15.24 -2.55 0.16
N LEU A 138 -14.27 -1.98 0.83
CA LEU A 138 -14.22 -1.92 2.29
C LEU A 138 -14.71 -0.54 2.74
N SER A 139 -15.71 -0.49 3.61
CA SER A 139 -16.10 0.78 4.19
C SER A 139 -15.04 1.30 5.14
N MET A 140 -15.15 2.57 5.56
CA MET A 140 -14.16 3.15 6.48
C MET A 140 -14.08 2.36 7.79
N GLY A 141 -12.84 2.24 8.34
CA GLY A 141 -12.62 1.61 9.65
C GLY A 141 -12.80 0.09 9.66
N VAL A 142 -12.65 -0.58 8.52
CA VAL A 142 -12.67 -2.05 8.47
C VAL A 142 -11.26 -2.59 8.74
N PHE A 143 -11.13 -3.51 9.69
CA PHE A 143 -9.88 -4.15 10.09
C PHE A 143 -9.92 -5.64 9.74
N ILE A 144 -9.04 -6.09 8.83
CA ILE A 144 -9.01 -7.47 8.36
C ILE A 144 -7.59 -8.05 8.49
N SER A 145 -7.48 -9.12 9.25
CA SER A 145 -6.29 -9.96 9.38
C SER A 145 -6.57 -11.36 8.82
N SER A 146 -5.55 -12.20 8.81
CA SER A 146 -5.64 -13.59 8.33
C SER A 146 -6.68 -14.44 9.06
N THR A 147 -7.09 -14.05 10.25
CA THR A 147 -8.07 -14.76 11.10
C THR A 147 -9.42 -14.07 11.17
N SER A 148 -9.57 -12.88 10.59
CA SER A 148 -10.84 -12.15 10.59
C SER A 148 -11.90 -12.91 9.81
N LYS A 149 -13.08 -13.03 10.39
CA LYS A 149 -14.24 -13.66 9.75
C LYS A 149 -15.05 -12.60 9.02
N ILE A 150 -15.32 -12.83 7.76
CA ILE A 150 -16.23 -12.01 6.94
C ILE A 150 -17.45 -12.88 6.67
N ILE A 151 -18.62 -12.40 7.05
CA ILE A 151 -19.87 -13.15 6.95
C ILE A 151 -20.74 -12.53 5.86
N ASP A 152 -21.08 -13.30 4.85
CA ASP A 152 -22.12 -12.93 3.90
C ASP A 152 -23.49 -12.94 4.62
N ARG A 153 -24.09 -11.77 4.74
CA ARG A 153 -25.37 -11.61 5.46
C ARG A 153 -26.55 -12.28 4.75
N THR A 154 -26.43 -12.55 3.45
CA THR A 154 -27.48 -13.17 2.65
C THR A 154 -27.46 -14.68 2.77
N THR A 155 -26.27 -15.28 2.71
CA THR A 155 -26.09 -16.73 2.67
C THR A 155 -25.67 -17.32 4.00
N GLY A 156 -25.07 -16.51 4.89
CA GLY A 156 -24.43 -16.98 6.12
C GLY A 156 -23.03 -17.59 5.89
N GLU A 157 -22.51 -17.55 4.66
CA GLU A 157 -21.18 -18.06 4.35
C GLU A 157 -20.11 -17.26 5.07
N VAL A 158 -19.07 -17.94 5.53
CA VAL A 158 -17.95 -17.33 6.27
C VAL A 158 -16.69 -17.43 5.44
N PHE A 159 -16.07 -16.30 5.17
CA PHE A 159 -14.77 -16.18 4.51
C PHE A 159 -13.71 -15.81 5.53
N VAL A 160 -12.50 -16.37 5.37
CA VAL A 160 -11.33 -16.09 6.22
C VAL A 160 -10.10 -15.92 5.32
N GLY A 161 -9.30 -14.89 5.60
CA GLY A 161 -8.08 -14.60 4.82
C GLY A 161 -8.31 -14.01 3.43
N ARG A 162 -9.57 -13.81 3.03
CA ARG A 162 -9.93 -13.23 1.74
C ARG A 162 -11.24 -12.47 1.80
N VAL A 163 -11.34 -11.41 1.02
CA VAL A 163 -12.57 -10.64 0.76
C VAL A 163 -13.05 -11.02 -0.64
N PRO A 164 -14.25 -11.57 -0.80
CA PRO A 164 -14.74 -11.98 -2.13
C PRO A 164 -14.90 -10.80 -3.09
N ALA A 165 -14.72 -11.10 -4.38
CA ALA A 165 -14.85 -10.10 -5.43
C ALA A 165 -16.23 -9.41 -5.41
N TYR A 166 -16.23 -8.11 -5.73
CA TYR A 166 -17.43 -7.26 -5.82
C TYR A 166 -18.28 -7.21 -4.55
N SER A 167 -17.74 -7.63 -3.41
CA SER A 167 -18.44 -7.54 -2.12
C SER A 167 -18.27 -6.16 -1.48
N VAL A 168 -19.24 -5.78 -0.64
CA VAL A 168 -19.14 -4.59 0.21
C VAL A 168 -19.04 -5.04 1.65
N VAL A 169 -17.88 -4.77 2.28
CA VAL A 169 -17.60 -5.14 3.66
C VAL A 169 -17.76 -3.93 4.57
N VAL A 170 -18.49 -4.12 5.65
CA VAL A 170 -18.69 -3.12 6.71
C VAL A 170 -18.20 -3.68 8.04
N PRO A 171 -17.81 -2.83 9.01
CA PRO A 171 -17.45 -3.32 10.34
C PRO A 171 -18.59 -4.14 10.95
N GLY A 172 -18.25 -5.22 11.62
CA GLY A 172 -19.22 -5.99 12.41
C GLY A 172 -19.73 -5.17 13.60
N SER A 173 -20.97 -5.38 13.96
CA SER A 173 -21.61 -4.81 15.17
C SER A 173 -21.52 -5.80 16.33
#